data_fa3f39074fcbbf2c2464f2e236455632
#
_entry.id   fa3f39074fcbbf2c2464f2e236455632
#
_cell.length_a   1.000
_cell.length_b   1.000
_cell.length_c   1.000
_cell.angle_alpha   90.00
_cell.angle_beta   90.00
_cell.angle_gamma   90.00
#
_symmetry.space_group_name_H-M   'P 1'
#
loop_
_entity.id
_entity.type
_entity.pdbx_description
1 polymer ?
#
loop_
_entity_poly.entity_id
_entity_poly.type
_entity_poly.pdbx_seq_one_letter_code
_entity_poly.pdbx_strand_id
1 'polypeptide(L)'
;VTSREVQNDPLTDIAPPTPSETNSIFWQKMEKSSEKATDWFYKLCVNNNYVKKEAIARNVVFSGTSSKGHGLEITINLSKPEKDPKAIAAAAHATGKKYPQCALCLENEGYLGGYGKNARSNLRIIRMNIAGRPWGFQYSPYAYFNEHCIFLDQKHIPMVINQQTLINLVEIEKTFPHYFVGSNADLPIVRSSSVVHERSQGGRH
;
A
#
# COMPACT_ATOMS: atom_id res chain seq x y z
N VAL A 1 16.80 -0.14 10.20
CA VAL A 1 17.28 -0.41 8.85
C VAL A 1 17.44 0.94 8.18
N THR A 2 18.67 1.36 7.96
CA THR A 2 18.99 2.65 7.38
C THR A 2 18.68 2.65 5.86
N SER A 3 18.36 3.79 5.29
CA SER A 3 18.07 3.99 3.86
C SER A 3 19.14 3.42 2.90
N ARG A 4 20.31 3.04 3.40
CA ARG A 4 21.40 2.40 2.64
C ARG A 4 21.14 0.95 2.26
N GLU A 5 20.43 0.17 3.09
CA GLU A 5 20.17 -1.25 2.77
C GLU A 5 19.15 -1.44 1.64
N VAL A 6 18.32 -0.42 1.36
CA VAL A 6 17.36 -0.44 0.24
C VAL A 6 18.04 -0.13 -1.10
N GLN A 7 19.19 0.56 -1.09
CA GLN A 7 19.88 1.01 -2.28
C GLN A 7 20.88 0.00 -2.89
N ASN A 8 21.28 -1.01 -2.13
CA ASN A 8 22.36 -1.95 -2.53
C ASN A 8 21.90 -3.40 -2.69
N ASP A 9 20.61 -3.64 -2.94
CA ASP A 9 20.13 -4.99 -3.22
C ASP A 9 20.40 -5.31 -4.70
N PRO A 10 21.30 -6.28 -5.01
CA PRO A 10 21.62 -6.64 -6.40
C PRO A 10 20.43 -7.17 -7.21
N LEU A 11 19.30 -7.49 -6.56
CA LEU A 11 18.06 -7.86 -7.26
C LEU A 11 17.29 -6.65 -7.80
N THR A 12 17.67 -5.41 -7.47
CA THR A 12 17.07 -4.19 -8.06
C THR A 12 17.52 -3.96 -9.50
N ASP A 13 18.54 -4.66 -9.98
CA ASP A 13 19.02 -4.58 -11.38
C ASP A 13 18.10 -5.27 -12.39
N ILE A 14 17.17 -6.12 -11.93
CA ILE A 14 16.10 -6.60 -12.82
C ILE A 14 15.01 -5.52 -12.82
N ALA A 15 15.10 -4.61 -13.78
CA ALA A 15 14.08 -3.58 -13.96
C ALA A 15 12.69 -4.26 -14.07
N PRO A 16 11.75 -3.94 -13.18
CA PRO A 16 10.41 -4.49 -13.29
C PRO A 16 9.78 -4.01 -14.60
N PRO A 17 8.79 -4.73 -15.17
CA PRO A 17 8.06 -4.27 -16.34
C PRO A 17 7.60 -2.83 -16.16
N THR A 18 7.51 -2.08 -17.25
CA THR A 18 7.02 -0.71 -17.21
C THR A 18 5.61 -0.64 -16.59
N PRO A 19 5.16 0.51 -16.08
CA PRO A 19 3.79 0.68 -15.58
C PRO A 19 2.73 0.24 -16.59
N SER A 20 2.93 0.57 -17.87
CA SER A 20 2.00 0.19 -18.96
C SER A 20 1.94 -1.31 -19.17
N GLU A 21 3.09 -1.98 -19.27
CA GLU A 21 3.18 -3.43 -19.41
C GLU A 21 2.58 -4.15 -18.21
N THR A 22 2.89 -3.67 -16.99
CA THR A 22 2.34 -4.22 -15.75
C THR A 22 0.80 -4.18 -15.76
N ASN A 23 0.21 -3.05 -16.12
CA ASN A 23 -1.23 -2.90 -16.22
C ASN A 23 -1.82 -3.80 -17.32
N SER A 24 -1.21 -3.84 -18.51
CA SER A 24 -1.67 -4.70 -19.60
C SER A 24 -1.71 -6.18 -19.20
N ILE A 25 -0.63 -6.69 -18.61
CA ILE A 25 -0.55 -8.09 -18.16
C ILE A 25 -1.56 -8.38 -17.06
N PHE A 26 -1.71 -7.45 -16.09
CA PHE A 26 -2.66 -7.62 -15.01
C PHE A 26 -4.09 -7.76 -15.53
N TRP A 27 -4.54 -6.87 -16.40
CA TRP A 27 -5.90 -6.89 -16.92
C TRP A 27 -6.17 -8.08 -17.84
N GLN A 28 -5.19 -8.52 -18.65
CA GLN A 28 -5.29 -9.79 -19.40
C GLN A 28 -5.50 -11.01 -18.49
N LYS A 29 -4.87 -11.00 -17.30
CA LYS A 29 -5.08 -12.08 -16.31
C LYS A 29 -6.43 -11.94 -15.60
N MET A 30 -6.89 -10.72 -15.36
CA MET A 30 -8.22 -10.44 -14.79
C MET A 30 -9.35 -11.02 -15.64
N GLU A 31 -9.23 -11.00 -16.97
CA GLU A 31 -10.20 -11.64 -17.87
C GLU A 31 -10.38 -13.13 -17.59
N LYS A 32 -9.36 -13.79 -17.04
CA LYS A 32 -9.39 -15.22 -16.73
C LYS A 32 -9.78 -15.49 -15.28
N SER A 33 -9.23 -14.72 -14.33
CA SER A 33 -9.48 -14.84 -12.90
C SER A 33 -8.83 -13.68 -12.16
N SER A 34 -9.57 -13.06 -11.24
CA SER A 34 -9.05 -12.04 -10.34
C SER A 34 -7.91 -12.60 -9.46
N GLU A 35 -8.01 -13.85 -9.01
CA GLU A 35 -6.96 -14.52 -8.24
C GLU A 35 -5.65 -14.65 -9.04
N LYS A 36 -5.73 -15.11 -10.30
CA LYS A 36 -4.53 -15.22 -11.15
C LYS A 36 -3.87 -13.88 -11.42
N ALA A 37 -4.65 -12.80 -11.49
CA ALA A 37 -4.12 -11.46 -11.68
C ALA A 37 -3.40 -10.97 -10.42
N THR A 38 -4.02 -11.11 -9.24
CA THR A 38 -3.43 -10.71 -7.96
C THR A 38 -2.23 -11.56 -7.60
N ASP A 39 -2.26 -12.90 -7.80
CA ASP A 39 -1.13 -13.80 -7.58
C ASP A 39 0.10 -13.38 -8.40
N TRP A 40 -0.11 -13.11 -9.68
CA TRP A 40 0.96 -12.65 -10.55
C TRP A 40 1.53 -11.31 -10.10
N PHE A 41 0.66 -10.35 -9.76
CA PHE A 41 1.08 -9.02 -9.36
C PHE A 41 1.79 -9.04 -8.01
N TYR A 42 1.30 -9.84 -7.05
CA TYR A 42 1.98 -10.03 -5.78
C TYR A 42 3.36 -10.65 -5.95
N LYS A 43 3.46 -11.72 -6.78
CA LYS A 43 4.74 -12.35 -7.11
C LYS A 43 5.71 -11.37 -7.77
N LEU A 44 5.23 -10.52 -8.67
CA LEU A 44 6.04 -9.45 -9.26
C LEU A 44 6.60 -8.51 -8.18
N CYS A 45 5.74 -8.05 -7.26
CA CYS A 45 6.14 -7.13 -6.18
C CYS A 45 7.07 -7.77 -5.14
N VAL A 46 7.01 -9.09 -4.98
CA VAL A 46 7.97 -9.85 -4.16
C VAL A 46 9.31 -9.99 -4.90
N ASN A 47 9.28 -10.40 -6.16
CA ASN A 47 10.49 -10.68 -6.94
C ASN A 47 11.32 -9.42 -7.22
N ASN A 48 10.68 -8.27 -7.36
CA ASN A 48 11.38 -6.98 -7.51
C ASN A 48 11.71 -6.32 -6.16
N ASN A 49 11.58 -7.07 -5.06
CA ASN A 49 11.87 -6.63 -3.70
C ASN A 49 11.12 -5.36 -3.26
N TYR A 50 9.94 -5.08 -3.86
CA TYR A 50 9.05 -4.05 -3.34
C TYR A 50 8.36 -4.51 -2.05
N VAL A 51 7.78 -5.71 -2.05
CA VAL A 51 7.25 -6.36 -0.85
C VAL A 51 8.41 -7.00 -0.08
N LYS A 52 8.67 -6.52 1.13
CA LYS A 52 9.81 -6.90 1.97
C LYS A 52 9.54 -8.20 2.73
N LYS A 53 9.47 -9.34 2.03
CA LYS A 53 9.12 -10.66 2.61
C LYS A 53 9.97 -11.04 3.82
N GLU A 54 11.28 -10.85 3.76
CA GLU A 54 12.18 -11.17 4.88
C GLU A 54 11.93 -10.28 6.11
N ALA A 55 11.66 -8.99 5.89
CA ALA A 55 11.31 -8.09 6.98
C ALA A 55 9.93 -8.44 7.56
N ILE A 56 8.96 -8.77 6.70
CA ILE A 56 7.61 -9.18 7.11
C ILE A 56 7.65 -10.49 7.92
N ALA A 57 8.49 -11.44 7.56
CA ALA A 57 8.65 -12.69 8.28
C ALA A 57 9.13 -12.51 9.74
N ARG A 58 9.66 -11.34 10.09
CA ARG A 58 10.06 -11.00 11.47
C ARG A 58 8.91 -10.41 12.30
N ASN A 59 7.76 -10.14 11.69
CA ASN A 59 6.58 -9.69 12.44
C ASN A 59 6.13 -10.76 13.43
N VAL A 60 5.71 -10.32 14.60
CA VAL A 60 5.18 -11.23 15.64
C VAL A 60 3.66 -11.20 15.56
N VAL A 61 3.06 -12.36 15.34
CA VAL A 61 1.60 -12.53 15.27
C VAL A 61 1.18 -13.52 16.34
N PHE A 62 0.18 -13.15 17.13
CA PHE A 62 -0.38 -14.04 18.16
C PHE A 62 -1.86 -13.76 18.39
N SER A 63 -2.57 -14.78 18.87
CA SER A 63 -4.00 -14.66 19.20
C SER A 63 -4.16 -14.18 20.63
N GLY A 64 -5.16 -13.34 20.86
CA GLY A 64 -5.59 -12.87 22.15
C GLY A 64 -7.12 -12.97 22.29
N THR A 65 -7.61 -12.71 23.49
CA THR A 65 -9.04 -12.64 23.74
C THR A 65 -9.38 -11.32 24.43
N SER A 66 -10.39 -10.62 23.93
CA SER A 66 -10.88 -9.39 24.58
C SER A 66 -11.57 -9.68 25.90
N SER A 67 -11.75 -8.67 26.74
CA SER A 67 -12.53 -8.80 28.00
C SER A 67 -13.98 -9.26 27.82
N LYS A 68 -14.51 -9.15 26.59
CA LYS A 68 -15.86 -9.62 26.20
C LYS A 68 -15.85 -11.02 25.56
N GLY A 69 -14.71 -11.72 25.55
CA GLY A 69 -14.59 -13.07 25.01
C GLY A 69 -14.40 -13.15 23.49
N HIS A 70 -14.23 -12.03 22.78
CA HIS A 70 -13.98 -12.03 21.32
C HIS A 70 -12.53 -12.37 21.03
N GLY A 71 -12.29 -13.26 20.06
CA GLY A 71 -10.97 -13.54 19.54
C GLY A 71 -10.36 -12.31 18.87
N LEU A 72 -9.07 -12.08 19.11
CA LEU A 72 -8.28 -11.00 18.53
C LEU A 72 -7.02 -11.58 17.91
N GLU A 73 -6.67 -11.12 16.74
CA GLU A 73 -5.32 -11.29 16.19
C GLU A 73 -4.50 -10.03 16.46
N ILE A 74 -3.34 -10.19 17.05
CA ILE A 74 -2.45 -9.10 17.43
C ILE A 74 -1.18 -9.24 16.62
N THR A 75 -0.83 -8.19 15.87
CA THR A 75 0.41 -8.15 15.07
C THR A 75 1.33 -7.05 15.58
N ILE A 76 2.55 -7.42 15.95
CA ILE A 76 3.65 -6.47 16.16
C ILE A 76 4.41 -6.36 14.85
N ASN A 77 4.22 -5.25 14.14
CA ASN A 77 4.80 -5.04 12.82
C ASN A 77 6.23 -4.49 12.93
N LEU A 78 7.20 -5.40 12.93
CA LEU A 78 8.62 -5.07 12.95
C LEU A 78 9.18 -4.73 11.56
N SER A 79 8.42 -5.00 10.50
CA SER A 79 8.84 -4.71 9.12
C SER A 79 8.74 -3.23 8.77
N LYS A 80 7.84 -2.48 9.43
CA LYS A 80 7.63 -1.06 9.17
C LYS A 80 8.67 -0.22 9.91
N PRO A 81 9.53 0.54 9.18
CA PRO A 81 10.47 1.44 9.85
C PRO A 81 9.70 2.52 10.61
N GLU A 82 10.08 2.72 11.87
CA GLU A 82 9.56 3.85 12.66
C GLU A 82 10.06 5.17 12.06
N LYS A 83 9.17 6.13 12.01
CA LYS A 83 9.55 7.49 11.60
C LYS A 83 10.12 8.22 12.81
N ASP A 84 11.29 8.79 12.64
CA ASP A 84 11.87 9.69 13.65
C ASP A 84 10.92 10.85 13.92
N PRO A 85 10.48 11.07 15.19
CA PRO A 85 9.60 12.18 15.56
C PRO A 85 10.18 13.55 15.17
N LYS A 86 11.49 13.71 15.21
CA LYS A 86 12.18 14.95 14.80
C LYS A 86 12.07 15.16 13.29
N ALA A 87 12.22 14.10 12.49
CA ALA A 87 12.05 14.17 11.04
C ALA A 87 10.58 14.48 10.66
N ILE A 88 9.61 13.96 11.41
CA ILE A 88 8.18 14.29 11.22
C ILE A 88 7.93 15.79 11.50
N ALA A 89 8.46 16.31 12.62
CA ALA A 89 8.32 17.70 12.98
C ALA A 89 8.99 18.63 11.95
N ALA A 90 10.22 18.31 11.51
CA ALA A 90 10.92 19.06 10.48
C ALA A 90 10.17 19.07 9.14
N ALA A 91 9.59 17.94 8.74
CA ALA A 91 8.80 17.83 7.51
C ALA A 91 7.50 18.65 7.56
N ALA A 92 6.92 18.87 8.76
CA ALA A 92 5.73 19.71 8.93
C ALA A 92 6.02 21.20 8.67
N HIS A 93 7.25 21.65 8.92
CA HIS A 93 7.70 23.04 8.73
C HIS A 93 8.43 23.26 7.39
N ALA A 94 8.62 22.23 6.57
CA ALA A 94 9.29 22.36 5.29
C ALA A 94 8.45 23.19 4.31
N THR A 95 8.96 24.36 3.93
CA THR A 95 8.39 25.25 2.91
C THR A 95 8.94 24.86 1.55
N GLY A 96 8.21 24.07 0.77
CA GLY A 96 8.59 23.68 -0.57
C GLY A 96 7.51 22.90 -1.27
N LYS A 97 7.54 22.83 -2.61
CA LYS A 97 6.63 21.98 -3.38
C LYS A 97 6.83 20.52 -2.92
N LYS A 98 5.82 19.96 -2.27
CA LYS A 98 5.83 18.54 -1.88
C LYS A 98 5.59 17.70 -3.13
N TYR A 99 6.66 17.08 -3.66
CA TYR A 99 6.57 16.12 -4.75
C TYR A 99 7.42 14.87 -4.41
N PRO A 100 6.84 13.67 -4.43
CA PRO A 100 5.39 13.39 -4.38
C PRO A 100 4.73 14.04 -3.15
N GLN A 101 3.42 14.35 -3.25
CA GLN A 101 2.71 15.02 -2.15
C GLN A 101 2.65 14.15 -0.90
N CYS A 102 2.40 12.84 -1.06
CA CYS A 102 2.48 11.87 0.03
C CYS A 102 2.99 10.52 -0.48
N ALA A 103 3.22 9.57 0.43
CA ALA A 103 3.74 8.24 0.10
C ALA A 103 2.77 7.36 -0.73
N LEU A 104 1.52 7.76 -0.89
CA LEU A 104 0.50 7.02 -1.64
C LEU A 104 0.20 7.61 -3.01
N CYS A 105 0.67 8.83 -3.31
CA CYS A 105 0.43 9.44 -4.62
C CYS A 105 1.01 8.62 -5.77
N LEU A 106 0.34 8.64 -6.91
CA LEU A 106 0.76 7.90 -8.11
C LEU A 106 2.17 8.27 -8.58
N GLU A 107 2.62 9.50 -8.32
CA GLU A 107 3.96 10.00 -8.63
C GLU A 107 5.08 9.22 -7.93
N ASN A 108 4.74 8.37 -6.95
CA ASN A 108 5.71 7.45 -6.35
C ASN A 108 6.04 6.26 -7.24
N GLU A 109 5.21 5.92 -8.22
CA GLU A 109 5.49 4.82 -9.13
C GLU A 109 6.72 5.13 -9.99
N GLY A 110 7.75 4.31 -9.86
CA GLY A 110 9.01 4.52 -10.56
C GLY A 110 9.85 5.69 -10.04
N TYR A 111 9.49 6.31 -8.91
CA TYR A 111 10.21 7.46 -8.36
C TYR A 111 11.61 7.08 -7.92
N LEU A 112 12.62 7.77 -8.45
CA LEU A 112 14.04 7.50 -8.18
C LEU A 112 14.50 8.01 -6.81
N GLY A 113 13.64 8.72 -6.09
CA GLY A 113 14.00 9.32 -4.82
C GLY A 113 14.52 10.75 -4.95
N GLY A 114 14.76 11.37 -3.79
CA GLY A 114 15.30 12.73 -3.69
C GLY A 114 15.71 13.02 -2.26
N TYR A 115 16.21 14.23 -2.02
CA TYR A 115 16.63 14.61 -0.68
C TYR A 115 15.49 14.46 0.33
N GLY A 116 15.70 13.62 1.35
CA GLY A 116 14.69 13.30 2.38
C GLY A 116 13.50 12.47 1.89
N LYS A 117 13.53 11.91 0.67
CA LYS A 117 12.48 11.06 0.10
C LYS A 117 13.04 9.76 -0.46
N ASN A 118 12.49 8.64 -0.01
CA ASN A 118 12.94 7.32 -0.43
C ASN A 118 12.59 7.05 -1.90
N ALA A 119 13.50 6.37 -2.58
CA ALA A 119 13.24 5.82 -3.92
C ALA A 119 12.12 4.76 -3.87
N ARG A 120 11.35 4.68 -4.94
CA ARG A 120 10.28 3.71 -5.18
C ARG A 120 10.29 3.24 -6.63
N SER A 121 11.48 3.08 -7.20
CA SER A 121 11.69 2.69 -8.59
C SER A 121 11.03 1.36 -8.95
N ASN A 122 10.93 0.46 -7.98
CA ASN A 122 10.31 -0.86 -8.09
C ASN A 122 8.81 -0.90 -7.73
N LEU A 123 8.20 0.22 -7.31
CA LEU A 123 6.75 0.30 -7.11
C LEU A 123 6.03 0.23 -8.46
N ARG A 124 4.99 -0.59 -8.51
CA ARG A 124 4.00 -0.62 -9.60
C ARG A 124 2.60 -0.48 -9.03
N ILE A 125 1.74 0.19 -9.80
CA ILE A 125 0.35 0.49 -9.41
C ILE A 125 -0.56 0.08 -10.55
N ILE A 126 -1.54 -0.75 -10.25
CA ILE A 126 -2.58 -1.13 -11.20
C ILE A 126 -3.63 -0.01 -11.23
N ARG A 127 -3.91 0.53 -12.41
CA ARG A 127 -4.96 1.52 -12.64
C ARG A 127 -6.30 0.81 -12.77
N MET A 128 -7.29 1.31 -12.05
CA MET A 128 -8.63 0.75 -12.06
C MET A 128 -9.69 1.85 -11.93
N ASN A 129 -10.94 1.49 -12.17
CA ASN A 129 -12.09 2.34 -11.92
C ASN A 129 -12.88 1.76 -10.75
N ILE A 130 -13.20 2.57 -9.76
CA ILE A 130 -14.05 2.20 -8.62
C ILE A 130 -15.18 3.21 -8.55
N ALA A 131 -16.41 2.73 -8.72
CA ALA A 131 -17.62 3.56 -8.69
C ALA A 131 -17.52 4.84 -9.56
N GLY A 132 -16.98 4.71 -10.77
CA GLY A 132 -16.85 5.80 -11.73
C GLY A 132 -15.65 6.72 -11.52
N ARG A 133 -14.80 6.48 -10.52
CA ARG A 133 -13.60 7.28 -10.24
C ARG A 133 -12.32 6.50 -10.53
N PRO A 134 -11.26 7.19 -10.99
CA PRO A 134 -9.96 6.55 -11.22
C PRO A 134 -9.25 6.27 -9.89
N TRP A 135 -8.89 5.02 -9.68
CA TRP A 135 -8.16 4.52 -8.51
C TRP A 135 -6.90 3.77 -8.90
N GLY A 136 -6.03 3.56 -7.92
CA GLY A 136 -4.86 2.70 -8.01
C GLY A 136 -4.93 1.56 -7.01
N PHE A 137 -4.41 0.39 -7.40
CA PHE A 137 -4.19 -0.76 -6.54
C PHE A 137 -2.71 -1.06 -6.46
N GLN A 138 -2.17 -1.13 -5.24
CA GLN A 138 -0.77 -1.48 -4.98
C GLN A 138 -0.64 -2.35 -3.74
N TYR A 139 0.41 -3.17 -3.66
CA TYR A 139 0.76 -3.84 -2.41
C TYR A 139 1.49 -2.91 -1.46
N SER A 140 1.45 -3.24 -0.17
CA SER A 140 2.25 -2.58 0.84
C SER A 140 3.62 -3.26 0.97
N PRO A 141 4.72 -2.51 1.05
CA PRO A 141 6.02 -3.10 1.32
C PRO A 141 6.12 -3.68 2.74
N TYR A 142 5.23 -3.28 3.64
CA TYR A 142 5.19 -3.65 5.05
C TYR A 142 3.80 -4.18 5.39
N ALA A 143 3.68 -5.50 5.57
CA ALA A 143 2.38 -6.13 5.77
C ALA A 143 1.96 -6.16 7.25
N TYR A 144 0.67 -5.87 7.50
CA TYR A 144 0.00 -6.19 8.77
C TYR A 144 -0.69 -7.55 8.70
N PHE A 145 -1.06 -7.98 7.51
CA PHE A 145 -1.77 -9.23 7.21
C PHE A 145 -1.35 -9.74 5.83
N ASN A 146 -1.81 -10.93 5.48
CA ASN A 146 -1.41 -11.57 4.23
C ASN A 146 -1.77 -10.73 3.01
N GLU A 147 -0.82 -10.59 2.07
CA GLU A 147 -0.98 -9.82 0.83
C GLU A 147 -1.54 -8.40 1.05
N HIS A 148 -1.10 -7.74 2.13
CA HIS A 148 -1.54 -6.39 2.47
C HIS A 148 -1.44 -5.45 1.27
N CYS A 149 -2.57 -4.90 0.87
CA CYS A 149 -2.69 -4.02 -0.27
C CYS A 149 -3.41 -2.71 0.07
N ILE A 150 -3.29 -1.74 -0.83
CA ILE A 150 -3.86 -0.40 -0.70
C ILE A 150 -4.56 -0.06 -2.00
N PHE A 151 -5.83 0.29 -1.89
CA PHE A 151 -6.61 0.93 -2.95
C PHE A 151 -6.63 2.42 -2.66
N LEU A 152 -6.19 3.25 -3.59
CA LEU A 152 -6.02 4.70 -3.40
C LEU A 152 -6.71 5.48 -4.51
N ASP A 153 -7.38 6.57 -4.17
CA ASP A 153 -7.86 7.51 -5.18
C ASP A 153 -6.66 8.10 -5.94
N GLN A 154 -6.78 8.28 -7.25
CA GLN A 154 -5.70 8.90 -8.02
C GLN A 154 -5.50 10.37 -7.66
N LYS A 155 -6.54 11.05 -7.18
CA LYS A 155 -6.44 12.41 -6.69
C LYS A 155 -5.98 12.42 -5.24
N HIS A 156 -5.08 13.32 -4.92
CA HIS A 156 -4.68 13.57 -3.54
C HIS A 156 -5.75 14.35 -2.80
N ILE A 157 -6.77 13.67 -2.32
CA ILE A 157 -7.88 14.23 -1.55
C ILE A 157 -7.93 13.61 -0.15
N PRO A 158 -8.33 14.37 0.86
CA PRO A 158 -8.46 13.84 2.23
C PRO A 158 -9.49 12.73 2.32
N MET A 159 -9.28 11.82 3.27
CA MET A 159 -10.27 10.79 3.62
C MET A 159 -11.49 11.43 4.26
N VAL A 160 -12.65 11.00 3.81
CA VAL A 160 -13.96 11.32 4.42
C VAL A 160 -14.79 10.05 4.41
N ILE A 161 -15.22 9.61 5.59
CA ILE A 161 -16.09 8.43 5.72
C ILE A 161 -17.55 8.86 5.45
N ASN A 162 -18.09 8.38 4.35
CA ASN A 162 -19.46 8.67 3.92
C ASN A 162 -20.06 7.49 3.13
N GLN A 163 -21.25 7.65 2.58
CA GLN A 163 -21.90 6.61 1.78
C GLN A 163 -21.05 6.17 0.58
N GLN A 164 -20.33 7.09 -0.07
CA GLN A 164 -19.46 6.76 -1.19
C GLN A 164 -18.32 5.82 -0.77
N THR A 165 -17.80 5.98 0.44
CA THR A 165 -16.78 5.06 0.99
C THR A 165 -17.31 3.64 1.05
N LEU A 166 -18.55 3.43 1.52
CA LEU A 166 -19.17 2.10 1.56
C LEU A 166 -19.38 1.52 0.16
N ILE A 167 -19.84 2.35 -0.78
CA ILE A 167 -19.98 1.95 -2.19
C ILE A 167 -18.62 1.51 -2.76
N ASN A 168 -17.55 2.27 -2.51
CA ASN A 168 -16.22 1.94 -2.97
C ASN A 168 -15.74 0.60 -2.41
N LEU A 169 -15.97 0.31 -1.12
CA LEU A 169 -15.59 -0.96 -0.50
C LEU A 169 -16.31 -2.15 -1.17
N VAL A 170 -17.62 -2.03 -1.41
CA VAL A 170 -18.40 -3.08 -2.09
C VAL A 170 -17.92 -3.29 -3.54
N GLU A 171 -17.59 -2.24 -4.26
CA GLU A 171 -17.07 -2.35 -5.63
C GLU A 171 -15.68 -2.99 -5.69
N ILE A 172 -14.82 -2.71 -4.70
CA ILE A 172 -13.51 -3.37 -4.57
C ILE A 172 -13.70 -4.85 -4.28
N GLU A 173 -14.58 -5.21 -3.33
CA GLU A 173 -14.86 -6.59 -2.96
C GLU A 173 -15.44 -7.38 -4.14
N LYS A 174 -16.38 -6.83 -4.91
CA LYS A 174 -16.87 -7.44 -6.14
C LYS A 174 -15.77 -7.71 -7.16
N THR A 175 -14.77 -6.82 -7.25
CA THR A 175 -13.65 -6.97 -8.18
C THR A 175 -12.66 -8.04 -7.69
N PHE A 176 -12.45 -8.13 -6.38
CA PHE A 176 -11.50 -9.04 -5.74
C PHE A 176 -12.17 -9.84 -4.61
N PRO A 177 -13.09 -10.79 -4.89
CA PRO A 177 -13.87 -11.48 -3.88
C PRO A 177 -13.07 -12.38 -2.94
N HIS A 178 -11.81 -12.65 -3.27
CA HIS A 178 -10.87 -13.40 -2.44
C HIS A 178 -10.03 -12.49 -1.51
N TYR A 179 -10.33 -11.19 -1.48
CA TYR A 179 -9.72 -10.21 -0.57
C TYR A 179 -10.79 -9.66 0.38
N PHE A 180 -10.43 -9.49 1.63
CA PHE A 180 -11.18 -8.56 2.48
C PHE A 180 -10.75 -7.12 2.20
N VAL A 181 -11.62 -6.16 2.43
CA VAL A 181 -11.33 -4.75 2.28
C VAL A 181 -11.95 -3.93 3.40
N GLY A 182 -11.24 -2.91 3.84
CA GLY A 182 -11.69 -2.01 4.89
C GLY A 182 -11.18 -0.60 4.68
N SER A 183 -11.88 0.37 5.24
CA SER A 183 -11.45 1.76 5.25
C SER A 183 -10.71 2.09 6.54
N ASN A 184 -9.78 3.03 6.46
CA ASN A 184 -9.26 3.68 7.66
C ASN A 184 -10.28 4.69 8.20
N ALA A 185 -10.22 4.97 9.52
CA ALA A 185 -10.98 6.08 10.08
C ALA A 185 -10.44 7.44 9.59
N ASP A 186 -11.34 8.39 9.40
CA ASP A 186 -11.01 9.78 9.05
C ASP A 186 -10.71 10.66 10.27
N LEU A 187 -10.82 10.09 11.47
CA LEU A 187 -10.61 10.80 12.74
C LEU A 187 -9.12 11.00 13.06
N PRO A 188 -8.70 12.22 13.43
CA PRO A 188 -7.30 12.53 13.79
C PRO A 188 -6.78 11.74 14.99
N ILE A 189 -7.67 11.28 15.86
CA ILE A 189 -7.36 10.58 17.12
C ILE A 189 -6.63 9.24 16.87
N VAL A 190 -6.80 8.63 15.72
CA VAL A 190 -6.17 7.33 15.38
C VAL A 190 -4.73 7.52 14.89
N ARG A 191 -4.19 8.73 14.89
CA ARG A 191 -2.83 9.09 14.42
C ARG A 191 -2.40 8.37 13.12
N SER A 192 -3.36 8.05 12.26
CA SER A 192 -3.03 7.57 10.93
C SER A 192 -2.32 8.70 10.19
N SER A 193 -1.04 8.54 9.95
CA SER A 193 -0.20 9.52 9.22
C SER A 193 -0.66 9.80 7.79
N SER A 194 -1.84 9.34 7.40
CA SER A 194 -2.29 9.36 6.01
C SER A 194 -3.78 9.64 5.82
N VAL A 195 -4.44 10.34 6.74
CA VAL A 195 -5.81 10.87 6.52
C VAL A 195 -5.88 11.89 5.37
N VAL A 196 -4.72 12.34 4.88
CA VAL A 196 -4.59 13.32 3.80
C VAL A 196 -4.84 12.75 2.40
N HIS A 197 -4.97 11.43 2.26
CA HIS A 197 -5.17 10.77 0.97
C HIS A 197 -6.21 9.65 1.10
N GLU A 198 -7.31 9.76 0.32
CA GLU A 198 -8.40 8.77 0.31
C GLU A 198 -7.89 7.40 -0.12
N ARG A 199 -8.12 6.40 0.73
CA ARG A 199 -7.71 5.02 0.49
C ARG A 199 -8.53 4.02 1.27
N SER A 200 -8.51 2.79 0.78
CA SER A 200 -8.93 1.59 1.50
C SER A 200 -7.75 0.62 1.59
N GLN A 201 -7.81 -0.30 2.51
CA GLN A 201 -6.80 -1.35 2.68
C GLN A 201 -7.47 -2.71 2.58
N GLY A 202 -6.74 -3.68 2.08
CA GLY A 202 -7.21 -5.04 1.94
C GLY A 202 -6.08 -6.04 2.02
N GLY A 203 -6.45 -7.30 1.99
CA GLY A 203 -5.53 -8.42 1.96
C GLY A 203 -6.28 -9.71 1.67
N ARG A 204 -5.52 -10.77 1.40
CA ARG A 204 -6.09 -12.08 1.12
C ARG A 204 -6.52 -12.76 2.43
N HIS A 205 -7.68 -13.41 2.38
CA HIS A 205 -8.17 -14.29 3.46
C HIS A 205 -7.28 -15.49 3.69
#